data_c3977afdc2dff35f12fbc8c2d1b0c7e9
#
_entry.id   c3977afdc2dff35f12fbc8c2d1b0c7e9
#
_cell.length_a   1.000
_cell.length_b   1.000
_cell.length_c   1.000
_cell.angle_alpha   90.00
_cell.angle_beta   90.00
_cell.angle_gamma   90.00
#
_symmetry.space_group_name_H-M   'P 1'
#
loop_
_entity.id
_entity.type
_entity.pdbx_description
1 polymer ?
#
loop_
_entity_poly.entity_id
_entity_poly.type
_entity_poly.pdbx_seq_one_letter_code
_entity_poly.pdbx_strand_id
1 'polypeptide(L)'
;MSIREVNAVAITDAVEELCIRANTQLPPDVKQALDNAHAAEPWPLARQTLELLQQNLCVAAEKDLPICQDTGMACVFIELGQDVHINGNLDEAVNEGVRRGYEKAYLRKSITADPLQRVNTGDNTPAFLTVHLVPGDVCKITVAPKGAGSENMSRLTMLKPADGVQGVKDFVKETVKQAGANPCPPIVLGIGIGGSFDKCAALAKKALLRPLDQPNADPYYAALEKELLDAINATGFGPQGFGGATTCLGVCIEQLPTHVACLPVAVNVSCHVTRRASAEV
;
A
#
# COMPACT_ATOMS: atom_id res chain seq x y z
N MET A 1 -1.71 15.23 32.66
CA MET A 1 -0.97 14.26 31.84
C MET A 1 0.30 14.95 31.38
N SER A 2 1.45 14.27 31.43
CA SER A 2 2.70 14.83 30.89
C SER A 2 2.68 14.77 29.37
N ILE A 3 2.96 15.88 28.73
CA ILE A 3 3.16 15.90 27.27
C ILE A 3 4.48 15.19 26.97
N ARG A 4 4.43 14.24 26.03
CA ARG A 4 5.62 13.59 25.50
C ARG A 4 6.24 14.46 24.41
N GLU A 5 7.52 14.74 24.52
CA GLU A 5 8.24 15.50 23.50
C GLU A 5 8.94 14.53 22.53
N VAL A 6 8.76 14.76 21.23
CA VAL A 6 9.43 14.03 20.14
C VAL A 6 10.24 15.02 19.32
N ASN A 7 11.53 14.76 19.17
CA ASN A 7 12.38 15.61 18.36
C ASN A 7 12.19 15.31 16.87
N ALA A 8 12.06 16.35 16.05
CA ALA A 8 11.95 16.22 14.58
C ALA A 8 13.12 15.45 13.96
N VAL A 9 14.33 15.53 14.54
CA VAL A 9 15.50 14.73 14.08
C VAL A 9 15.25 13.23 14.22
N ALA A 10 14.62 12.77 15.32
CA ALA A 10 14.28 11.37 15.51
C ALA A 10 13.27 10.87 14.46
N ILE A 11 12.34 11.75 14.06
CA ILE A 11 11.41 11.46 12.95
C ILE A 11 12.16 11.33 11.63
N THR A 12 13.10 12.23 11.35
CA THR A 12 13.95 12.17 10.16
C THR A 12 14.71 10.84 10.07
N ASP A 13 15.38 10.46 11.15
CA ASP A 13 16.18 9.24 11.21
C ASP A 13 15.30 7.98 11.05
N ALA A 14 14.13 7.98 11.68
CA ALA A 14 13.16 6.88 11.52
C ALA A 14 12.64 6.78 10.07
N VAL A 15 12.27 7.89 9.44
CA VAL A 15 11.79 7.89 8.04
C VAL A 15 12.89 7.45 7.08
N GLU A 16 14.14 7.88 7.27
CA GLU A 16 15.30 7.41 6.50
C GLU A 16 15.40 5.88 6.55
N GLU A 17 15.44 5.30 7.75
CA GLU A 17 15.53 3.84 7.93
C GLU A 17 14.33 3.12 7.31
N LEU A 18 13.11 3.62 7.55
CA LEU A 18 11.88 3.02 7.04
C LEU A 18 11.80 3.04 5.51
N CYS A 19 12.27 4.10 4.84
CA CYS A 19 12.39 4.15 3.38
C CYS A 19 13.29 3.05 2.83
N ILE A 20 14.45 2.82 3.47
CA ILE A 20 15.40 1.79 3.08
C ILE A 20 14.78 0.40 3.33
N ARG A 21 14.35 0.14 4.56
CA ARG A 21 13.80 -1.16 4.96
C ARG A 21 12.59 -1.57 4.14
N ALA A 22 11.65 -0.65 3.90
CA ALA A 22 10.47 -0.95 3.08
C ALA A 22 10.82 -1.27 1.63
N ASN A 23 11.93 -0.76 1.08
CA ASN A 23 12.34 -1.04 -0.29
C ASN A 23 13.21 -2.29 -0.45
N THR A 24 13.88 -2.73 0.61
CA THR A 24 14.80 -3.89 0.58
C THR A 24 14.21 -5.16 1.19
N GLN A 25 13.18 -5.03 2.02
CA GLN A 25 12.57 -6.15 2.72
C GLN A 25 11.05 -6.14 2.54
N LEU A 26 10.51 -7.28 2.09
CA LEU A 26 9.06 -7.45 2.01
C LEU A 26 8.49 -7.76 3.40
N PRO A 27 7.32 -7.21 3.78
CA PRO A 27 6.66 -7.55 5.04
C PRO A 27 6.40 -9.06 5.16
N PRO A 28 6.53 -9.66 6.35
CA PRO A 28 6.40 -11.11 6.54
C PRO A 28 5.06 -11.69 6.06
N ASP A 29 3.97 -10.97 6.25
CA ASP A 29 2.63 -11.38 5.82
C ASP A 29 2.52 -11.46 4.28
N VAL A 30 3.09 -10.50 3.56
CA VAL A 30 3.10 -10.50 2.09
C VAL A 30 4.03 -11.58 1.55
N LYS A 31 5.19 -11.77 2.19
CA LYS A 31 6.10 -12.88 1.86
C LYS A 31 5.39 -14.22 2.06
N GLN A 32 4.74 -14.43 3.19
CA GLN A 32 4.01 -15.66 3.47
C GLN A 32 2.87 -15.90 2.46
N ALA A 33 2.16 -14.85 2.05
CA ALA A 33 1.12 -14.95 1.02
C ALA A 33 1.71 -15.40 -0.34
N LEU A 34 2.90 -14.90 -0.72
CA LEU A 34 3.61 -15.37 -1.91
C LEU A 34 4.06 -16.83 -1.78
N ASP A 35 4.57 -17.23 -0.62
CA ASP A 35 5.02 -18.60 -0.36
C ASP A 35 3.82 -19.58 -0.44
N ASN A 36 2.67 -19.19 0.12
CA ASN A 36 1.43 -19.97 0.04
C ASN A 36 0.93 -20.06 -1.41
N ALA A 37 0.97 -18.95 -2.17
CA ALA A 37 0.59 -18.92 -3.56
C ALA A 37 1.45 -19.88 -4.41
N HIS A 38 2.77 -19.85 -4.21
CA HIS A 38 3.70 -20.76 -4.91
C HIS A 38 3.41 -22.24 -4.59
N ALA A 39 3.17 -22.57 -3.31
CA ALA A 39 2.89 -23.94 -2.89
C ALA A 39 1.57 -24.48 -3.46
N ALA A 40 0.57 -23.62 -3.62
CA ALA A 40 -0.77 -23.99 -4.10
C ALA A 40 -0.94 -23.90 -5.62
N GLU A 41 -0.01 -23.28 -6.36
CA GLU A 41 -0.15 -23.02 -7.80
C GLU A 41 -0.02 -24.30 -8.63
N PRO A 42 -1.09 -24.74 -9.34
CA PRO A 42 -1.06 -25.95 -10.15
C PRO A 42 -0.42 -25.74 -11.53
N TRP A 43 -0.42 -24.51 -12.06
CA TRP A 43 0.04 -24.20 -13.40
C TRP A 43 1.58 -24.04 -13.44
N PRO A 44 2.32 -24.86 -14.23
CA PRO A 44 3.77 -24.89 -14.16
C PRO A 44 4.45 -23.53 -14.43
N LEU A 45 3.98 -22.79 -15.43
CA LEU A 45 4.53 -21.47 -15.78
C LEU A 45 4.30 -20.44 -14.67
N ALA A 46 3.10 -20.44 -14.09
CA ALA A 46 2.79 -19.56 -12.95
C ALA A 46 3.61 -19.91 -11.71
N ARG A 47 3.79 -21.21 -11.43
CA ARG A 47 4.65 -21.68 -10.34
C ARG A 47 6.10 -21.22 -10.53
N GLN A 48 6.66 -21.38 -11.73
CA GLN A 48 8.01 -20.90 -12.07
C GLN A 48 8.11 -19.38 -11.92
N THR A 49 7.07 -18.64 -12.32
CA THR A 49 7.01 -17.19 -12.16
C THR A 49 7.06 -16.80 -10.69
N LEU A 50 6.25 -17.45 -9.82
CA LEU A 50 6.27 -17.20 -8.38
C LEU A 50 7.63 -17.56 -7.76
N GLU A 51 8.26 -18.64 -8.20
CA GLU A 51 9.62 -19.01 -7.77
C GLU A 51 10.65 -17.93 -8.11
N LEU A 52 10.60 -17.36 -9.31
CA LEU A 52 11.46 -16.23 -9.70
C LEU A 52 11.22 -14.99 -8.83
N LEU A 53 9.96 -14.70 -8.46
CA LEU A 53 9.66 -13.60 -7.53
C LEU A 53 10.27 -13.86 -6.15
N GLN A 54 10.20 -15.09 -5.63
CA GLN A 54 10.82 -15.47 -4.36
C GLN A 54 12.35 -15.37 -4.41
N GLN A 55 12.98 -15.86 -5.50
CA GLN A 55 14.41 -15.73 -5.72
C GLN A 55 14.85 -14.26 -5.74
N ASN A 56 14.08 -13.39 -6.39
CA ASN A 56 14.36 -11.96 -6.38
C ASN A 56 14.35 -11.37 -4.95
N LEU A 57 13.43 -11.80 -4.09
CA LEU A 57 13.41 -11.35 -2.68
C LEU A 57 14.66 -11.79 -1.92
N CYS A 58 15.13 -13.01 -2.16
CA CYS A 58 16.38 -13.52 -1.55
C CYS A 58 17.58 -12.68 -2.01
N VAL A 59 17.73 -12.46 -3.31
CA VAL A 59 18.83 -11.66 -3.87
C VAL A 59 18.80 -10.23 -3.35
N ALA A 60 17.60 -9.61 -3.27
CA ALA A 60 17.47 -8.26 -2.74
C ALA A 60 17.94 -8.17 -1.28
N ALA A 61 17.54 -9.14 -0.45
CA ALA A 61 17.91 -9.18 0.96
C ALA A 61 19.41 -9.48 1.17
N GLU A 62 20.00 -10.40 0.37
CA GLU A 62 21.42 -10.77 0.48
C GLU A 62 22.36 -9.65 0.04
N LYS A 63 21.93 -8.81 -0.90
CA LYS A 63 22.76 -7.77 -1.51
C LYS A 63 22.40 -6.36 -1.07
N ASP A 64 21.48 -6.20 -0.15
CA ASP A 64 20.92 -4.90 0.28
C ASP A 64 20.45 -4.05 -0.92
N LEU A 65 19.78 -4.70 -1.89
CA LEU A 65 19.26 -4.04 -3.09
C LEU A 65 17.75 -3.84 -3.00
N PRO A 66 17.21 -2.82 -3.68
CA PRO A 66 15.77 -2.66 -3.80
C PRO A 66 15.12 -3.88 -4.49
N ILE A 67 13.99 -4.34 -3.95
CA ILE A 67 13.23 -5.48 -4.49
C ILE A 67 12.73 -5.20 -5.92
N CYS A 68 12.49 -3.93 -6.26
CA CYS A 68 11.99 -3.50 -7.57
C CYS A 68 12.70 -2.23 -8.01
N GLN A 69 12.86 -2.05 -9.34
CA GLN A 69 13.38 -0.81 -9.91
C GLN A 69 12.46 0.40 -9.68
N ASP A 70 11.16 0.19 -9.51
CA ASP A 70 10.24 1.23 -9.08
C ASP A 70 10.18 1.25 -7.54
N THR A 71 11.04 2.06 -6.94
CA THR A 71 11.07 2.26 -5.49
C THR A 71 9.98 3.20 -5.00
N GLY A 72 9.18 3.74 -5.91
CA GLY A 72 7.91 4.39 -5.67
C GLY A 72 7.99 5.79 -5.08
N MET A 73 6.81 6.38 -4.91
CA MET A 73 6.61 7.58 -4.10
C MET A 73 6.52 7.19 -2.62
N ALA A 74 7.12 7.97 -1.74
CA ALA A 74 7.08 7.73 -0.29
C ALA A 74 5.72 8.17 0.27
N CYS A 75 4.81 7.21 0.52
CA CYS A 75 3.60 7.46 1.30
C CYS A 75 3.96 7.26 2.78
N VAL A 76 3.83 8.32 3.57
CA VAL A 76 4.17 8.31 5.00
C VAL A 76 2.90 8.52 5.82
N PHE A 77 2.63 7.62 6.73
CA PHE A 77 1.49 7.66 7.64
C PHE A 77 1.99 7.80 9.06
N ILE A 78 1.45 8.76 9.80
CA ILE A 78 1.80 8.99 11.18
C ILE A 78 0.56 8.90 12.05
N GLU A 79 0.56 7.97 13.00
CA GLU A 79 -0.39 7.96 14.11
C GLU A 79 0.22 8.80 15.23
N LEU A 80 -0.32 10.01 15.42
CA LEU A 80 0.19 11.00 16.36
C LEU A 80 -0.74 11.11 17.56
N GLY A 81 -0.23 10.80 18.75
CA GLY A 81 -0.94 10.93 20.00
C GLY A 81 -1.24 12.39 20.33
N GLN A 82 -2.43 12.64 20.90
CA GLN A 82 -2.83 13.99 21.31
C GLN A 82 -1.97 14.57 22.44
N ASP A 83 -1.26 13.72 23.18
CA ASP A 83 -0.34 14.09 24.26
C ASP A 83 1.13 14.17 23.75
N VAL A 84 1.34 14.20 22.43
CA VAL A 84 2.66 14.36 21.79
C VAL A 84 2.85 15.78 21.29
N HIS A 85 4.01 16.37 21.64
CA HIS A 85 4.50 17.62 21.06
C HIS A 85 5.74 17.32 20.20
N ILE A 86 5.72 17.76 18.93
CA ILE A 86 6.85 17.62 18.03
C ILE A 86 7.70 18.88 18.09
N ASN A 87 8.97 18.75 18.53
CA ASN A 87 9.94 19.82 18.56
C ASN A 87 10.60 19.97 17.18
N GLY A 88 10.08 20.86 16.35
CA GLY A 88 10.52 21.16 14.99
C GLY A 88 9.40 21.09 13.98
N ASN A 89 9.76 21.15 12.69
CA ASN A 89 8.82 21.09 11.58
C ASN A 89 8.66 19.64 11.11
N LEU A 90 7.45 19.08 11.25
CA LEU A 90 7.13 17.71 10.87
C LEU A 90 7.31 17.44 9.38
N ASP A 91 6.80 18.34 8.53
CA ASP A 91 6.89 18.16 7.07
C ASP A 91 8.34 18.17 6.59
N GLU A 92 9.15 19.09 7.11
CA GLU A 92 10.58 19.16 6.80
C GLU A 92 11.31 17.90 7.29
N ALA A 93 11.02 17.42 8.49
CA ALA A 93 11.64 16.23 9.06
C ALA A 93 11.34 14.97 8.22
N VAL A 94 10.09 14.80 7.81
CA VAL A 94 9.68 13.68 6.95
C VAL A 94 10.35 13.76 5.58
N ASN A 95 10.34 14.92 4.95
CA ASN A 95 10.96 15.12 3.64
C ASN A 95 12.48 14.92 3.68
N GLU A 96 13.15 15.38 4.73
CA GLU A 96 14.59 15.15 4.92
C GLU A 96 14.89 13.64 5.10
N GLY A 97 14.08 12.91 5.86
CA GLY A 97 14.21 11.47 6.01
C GLY A 97 14.05 10.73 4.67
N VAL A 98 13.06 11.12 3.86
CA VAL A 98 12.88 10.57 2.50
C VAL A 98 14.11 10.86 1.63
N ARG A 99 14.57 12.10 1.60
CA ARG A 99 15.76 12.50 0.81
C ARG A 99 16.97 11.64 1.16
N ARG A 100 17.29 11.53 2.46
CA ARG A 100 18.42 10.74 2.95
C ARG A 100 18.27 9.25 2.62
N GLY A 101 17.10 8.67 2.87
CA GLY A 101 16.84 7.25 2.61
C GLY A 101 16.96 6.90 1.13
N TYR A 102 16.40 7.73 0.25
CA TYR A 102 16.47 7.52 -1.20
C TYR A 102 17.86 7.73 -1.78
N GLU A 103 18.66 8.62 -1.19
CA GLU A 103 20.05 8.83 -1.60
C GLU A 103 20.95 7.68 -1.10
N LYS A 104 20.88 7.36 0.18
CA LYS A 104 21.76 6.37 0.85
C LYS A 104 21.61 4.95 0.29
N ALA A 105 20.37 4.54 -0.03
CA ALA A 105 20.08 3.22 -0.57
C ALA A 105 20.01 3.20 -2.12
N TYR A 106 20.42 4.26 -2.79
CA TYR A 106 20.40 4.38 -4.26
C TYR A 106 19.03 4.11 -4.85
N LEU A 107 17.97 4.55 -4.16
CA LEU A 107 16.59 4.36 -4.61
C LEU A 107 16.28 5.31 -5.77
N ARG A 108 15.39 4.86 -6.67
CA ARG A 108 14.98 5.66 -7.82
C ARG A 108 14.17 6.89 -7.39
N LYS A 109 14.59 8.06 -7.81
CA LYS A 109 13.92 9.34 -7.57
C LYS A 109 12.85 9.55 -8.63
N SER A 110 11.57 9.38 -8.26
CA SER A 110 10.45 9.27 -9.19
C SER A 110 9.47 10.45 -9.12
N ILE A 111 9.71 11.41 -8.21
CA ILE A 111 8.79 12.54 -8.00
C ILE A 111 9.10 13.66 -9.01
N THR A 112 8.03 14.19 -9.60
CA THR A 112 8.08 15.39 -10.44
C THR A 112 7.49 16.58 -9.69
N ALA A 113 8.17 17.73 -9.74
CA ALA A 113 7.76 18.96 -9.07
C ALA A 113 6.42 19.50 -9.60
N ASP A 114 6.16 19.28 -10.88
CA ASP A 114 4.90 19.63 -11.52
C ASP A 114 4.37 18.45 -12.35
N PRO A 115 3.09 18.09 -12.19
CA PRO A 115 2.52 16.92 -12.87
C PRO A 115 2.41 17.07 -14.39
N LEU A 116 2.37 18.29 -14.92
CA LEU A 116 2.25 18.58 -16.36
C LEU A 116 3.61 18.89 -17.00
N GLN A 117 4.43 19.72 -16.36
CA GLN A 117 5.77 20.09 -16.85
C GLN A 117 6.80 18.96 -16.67
N ARG A 118 6.55 18.03 -15.75
CA ARG A 118 7.31 16.79 -15.57
C ARG A 118 8.79 16.95 -15.18
N VAL A 119 9.15 18.06 -14.53
CA VAL A 119 10.50 18.28 -14.01
C VAL A 119 10.70 17.44 -12.75
N ASN A 120 11.72 16.57 -12.74
CA ASN A 120 12.04 15.73 -11.59
C ASN A 120 12.60 16.57 -10.43
N THR A 121 12.20 16.26 -9.19
CA THR A 121 12.68 16.96 -7.99
C THR A 121 14.13 16.64 -7.64
N GLY A 122 14.64 15.50 -8.09
CA GLY A 122 16.02 15.07 -7.87
C GLY A 122 16.29 14.36 -6.54
N ASP A 123 15.32 14.34 -5.62
CA ASP A 123 15.47 13.81 -4.26
C ASP A 123 14.30 12.96 -3.77
N ASN A 124 13.31 12.72 -4.62
CA ASN A 124 12.07 11.98 -4.34
C ASN A 124 11.14 12.64 -3.31
N THR A 125 11.28 13.94 -3.07
CA THR A 125 10.36 14.73 -2.25
C THR A 125 9.39 15.55 -3.12
N PRO A 126 8.23 15.97 -2.57
CA PRO A 126 7.76 15.74 -1.21
C PRO A 126 7.24 14.32 -1.00
N ALA A 127 7.27 13.87 0.27
CA ALA A 127 6.52 12.71 0.72
C ALA A 127 5.02 12.98 0.67
N PHE A 128 4.22 11.92 0.46
CA PHE A 128 2.76 11.99 0.61
C PHE A 128 2.40 11.68 2.06
N LEU A 129 2.44 12.74 2.90
CA LEU A 129 2.23 12.64 4.34
C LEU A 129 0.75 12.61 4.70
N THR A 130 0.37 11.65 5.55
CA THR A 130 -0.96 11.55 6.18
C THR A 130 -0.79 11.44 7.69
N VAL A 131 -1.37 12.36 8.45
CA VAL A 131 -1.32 12.34 9.92
C VAL A 131 -2.71 12.00 10.45
N HIS A 132 -2.77 11.01 11.34
CA HIS A 132 -3.96 10.64 12.10
C HIS A 132 -3.73 10.95 13.57
N LEU A 133 -4.58 11.81 14.13
CA LEU A 133 -4.59 12.04 15.58
C LEU A 133 -5.25 10.86 16.28
N VAL A 134 -4.58 10.34 17.30
CA VAL A 134 -5.04 9.24 18.13
C VAL A 134 -4.96 9.64 19.62
N PRO A 135 -5.71 9.01 20.52
CA PRO A 135 -5.55 9.24 21.96
C PRO A 135 -4.17 8.81 22.46
N GLY A 136 -3.69 9.46 23.55
CA GLY A 136 -2.44 9.09 24.24
C GLY A 136 -1.20 9.73 23.62
N ASP A 137 -0.04 9.10 23.83
CA ASP A 137 1.29 9.65 23.57
C ASP A 137 2.11 8.86 22.54
N VAL A 138 1.45 8.06 21.71
CA VAL A 138 2.11 7.31 20.65
C VAL A 138 2.57 8.22 19.50
N CYS A 139 3.73 7.95 18.94
CA CYS A 139 4.18 8.51 17.67
C CYS A 139 4.67 7.36 16.81
N LYS A 140 3.76 6.79 15.99
CA LYS A 140 4.07 5.65 15.12
C LYS A 140 4.11 6.11 13.67
N ILE A 141 5.22 5.82 13.01
CA ILE A 141 5.46 6.17 11.61
C ILE A 141 5.41 4.89 10.78
N THR A 142 4.67 4.93 9.68
CA THR A 142 4.66 3.86 8.67
C THR A 142 5.02 4.46 7.32
N VAL A 143 6.06 3.93 6.70
CA VAL A 143 6.44 4.27 5.32
C VAL A 143 6.00 3.13 4.41
N ALA A 144 5.19 3.46 3.40
CA ALA A 144 4.69 2.53 2.40
C ALA A 144 5.01 3.08 0.99
N PRO A 145 6.18 2.75 0.43
CA PRO A 145 6.54 3.19 -0.92
C PRO A 145 5.57 2.63 -1.95
N LYS A 146 4.98 3.49 -2.78
CA LYS A 146 3.94 3.11 -3.74
C LYS A 146 4.41 3.27 -5.18
N GLY A 147 4.56 2.15 -5.88
CA GLY A 147 4.95 2.12 -7.29
C GLY A 147 3.85 2.61 -8.23
N ALA A 148 4.23 3.33 -9.28
CA ALA A 148 3.31 3.97 -10.21
C ALA A 148 2.55 2.97 -11.10
N GLY A 149 3.15 1.85 -11.51
CA GLY A 149 2.51 0.87 -12.37
C GLY A 149 1.19 0.36 -11.80
N SER A 150 1.18 0.03 -10.52
CA SER A 150 -0.03 -0.40 -9.83
C SER A 150 -0.92 0.78 -9.37
N GLU A 151 -0.34 1.92 -9.00
CA GLU A 151 -1.11 3.11 -8.61
C GLU A 151 -2.00 3.59 -9.75
N ASN A 152 -1.49 3.59 -10.98
CA ASN A 152 -2.22 4.02 -12.17
C ASN A 152 -3.42 3.13 -12.51
N MET A 153 -3.50 1.92 -11.94
CA MET A 153 -4.63 1.01 -12.12
C MET A 153 -5.72 1.21 -11.08
N SER A 154 -5.51 2.10 -10.12
CA SER A 154 -6.48 2.41 -9.06
C SER A 154 -7.64 3.22 -9.61
N ARG A 155 -8.84 2.99 -9.07
CA ARG A 155 -10.07 3.64 -9.52
C ARG A 155 -10.94 4.04 -8.35
N LEU A 156 -11.72 5.11 -8.55
CA LEU A 156 -12.76 5.57 -7.61
C LEU A 156 -14.05 5.82 -8.37
N THR A 157 -15.16 5.51 -7.74
CA THR A 157 -16.50 5.83 -8.27
C THR A 157 -17.45 6.26 -7.16
N MET A 158 -18.46 7.04 -7.53
CA MET A 158 -19.60 7.36 -6.68
C MET A 158 -20.78 6.48 -7.11
N LEU A 159 -20.96 5.35 -6.44
CA LEU A 159 -22.10 4.47 -6.66
C LEU A 159 -23.37 5.09 -6.05
N LYS A 160 -24.52 4.64 -6.52
CA LYS A 160 -25.82 4.94 -5.88
C LYS A 160 -26.05 3.98 -4.72
N PRO A 161 -26.70 4.39 -3.62
CA PRO A 161 -27.06 3.47 -2.53
C PRO A 161 -27.84 2.23 -3.00
N ALA A 162 -28.65 2.38 -4.05
CA ALA A 162 -29.41 1.28 -4.65
C ALA A 162 -28.54 0.21 -5.33
N ASP A 163 -27.30 0.54 -5.72
CA ASP A 163 -26.37 -0.44 -6.30
C ASP A 163 -25.86 -1.45 -5.25
N GLY A 164 -25.88 -1.04 -3.97
CA GLY A 164 -25.62 -1.90 -2.82
C GLY A 164 -24.27 -2.63 -2.90
N VAL A 165 -24.18 -3.75 -2.18
CA VAL A 165 -22.97 -4.57 -2.16
C VAL A 165 -22.62 -5.16 -3.52
N GLN A 166 -23.62 -5.43 -4.36
CA GLN A 166 -23.38 -5.96 -5.69
C GLN A 166 -22.64 -4.94 -6.57
N GLY A 167 -23.06 -3.67 -6.53
CA GLY A 167 -22.36 -2.59 -7.24
C GLY A 167 -20.89 -2.45 -6.79
N VAL A 168 -20.63 -2.58 -5.49
CA VAL A 168 -19.25 -2.60 -4.96
C VAL A 168 -18.46 -3.77 -5.55
N LYS A 169 -18.99 -4.98 -5.51
CA LYS A 169 -18.32 -6.19 -6.06
C LYS A 169 -18.03 -6.06 -7.55
N ASP A 170 -18.99 -5.54 -8.30
CA ASP A 170 -18.85 -5.38 -9.75
C ASP A 170 -17.81 -4.30 -10.09
N PHE A 171 -17.79 -3.19 -9.35
CA PHE A 171 -16.77 -2.16 -9.54
C PHE A 171 -15.35 -2.67 -9.23
N VAL A 172 -15.18 -3.44 -8.15
CA VAL A 172 -13.87 -4.04 -7.79
C VAL A 172 -13.42 -5.02 -8.89
N LYS A 173 -14.28 -5.94 -9.32
CA LYS A 173 -13.97 -6.90 -10.40
C LYS A 173 -13.63 -6.20 -11.71
N GLU A 174 -14.40 -5.19 -12.08
CA GLU A 174 -14.16 -4.41 -13.30
C GLU A 174 -12.83 -3.65 -13.22
N THR A 175 -12.47 -3.11 -12.04
CA THR A 175 -11.17 -2.46 -11.82
C THR A 175 -10.02 -3.43 -12.07
N VAL A 176 -10.08 -4.64 -11.52
CA VAL A 176 -9.05 -5.67 -11.74
C VAL A 176 -8.99 -6.11 -13.20
N LYS A 177 -10.15 -6.31 -13.84
CA LYS A 177 -10.22 -6.69 -15.25
C LYS A 177 -9.57 -5.66 -16.16
N GLN A 178 -9.83 -4.37 -15.92
CA GLN A 178 -9.22 -3.28 -16.69
C GLN A 178 -7.71 -3.14 -16.40
N ALA A 179 -7.28 -3.42 -15.18
CA ALA A 179 -5.87 -3.43 -14.82
C ALA A 179 -5.09 -4.54 -15.53
N GLY A 180 -5.67 -5.73 -15.66
CA GLY A 180 -5.03 -6.88 -16.32
C GLY A 180 -3.67 -7.19 -15.69
N ALA A 181 -2.65 -7.31 -16.54
CA ALA A 181 -1.26 -7.57 -16.13
C ALA A 181 -0.46 -6.32 -15.74
N ASN A 182 -0.97 -5.11 -16.02
CA ASN A 182 -0.23 -3.85 -15.81
C ASN A 182 0.27 -3.63 -14.38
N PRO A 183 -0.47 -4.02 -13.31
CA PRO A 183 -0.03 -3.83 -11.93
C PRO A 183 0.98 -4.88 -11.43
N CYS A 184 1.54 -5.72 -12.29
CA CYS A 184 2.44 -6.81 -11.94
C CYS A 184 1.84 -7.76 -10.89
N PRO A 185 0.78 -8.54 -11.22
CA PRO A 185 0.21 -9.50 -10.30
C PRO A 185 1.22 -10.59 -9.87
N PRO A 186 0.97 -11.26 -8.72
CA PRO A 186 -0.25 -11.19 -7.93
C PRO A 186 -0.38 -9.87 -7.17
N ILE A 187 -1.57 -9.26 -7.26
CA ILE A 187 -1.84 -7.93 -6.67
C ILE A 187 -2.29 -8.02 -5.22
N VAL A 188 -2.28 -6.87 -4.55
CA VAL A 188 -2.99 -6.64 -3.28
C VAL A 188 -3.95 -5.48 -3.50
N LEU A 189 -5.17 -5.60 -3.00
CA LEU A 189 -6.18 -4.56 -3.11
C LEU A 189 -6.48 -3.92 -1.75
N GLY A 190 -6.35 -2.60 -1.71
CA GLY A 190 -6.93 -1.79 -0.65
C GLY A 190 -8.24 -1.18 -1.15
N ILE A 191 -9.33 -1.40 -0.44
CA ILE A 191 -10.65 -0.92 -0.81
C ILE A 191 -11.16 0.02 0.27
N GLY A 192 -11.55 1.23 -0.13
CA GLY A 192 -12.24 2.18 0.72
C GLY A 192 -13.72 2.22 0.37
N ILE A 193 -14.59 2.15 1.37
CA ILE A 193 -16.04 2.21 1.18
C ILE A 193 -16.62 3.26 2.12
N GLY A 194 -17.38 4.20 1.59
CA GLY A 194 -18.01 5.25 2.39
C GLY A 194 -17.14 6.49 2.60
N GLY A 195 -17.45 7.29 3.61
CA GLY A 195 -16.86 8.63 3.81
C GLY A 195 -17.34 9.64 2.75
N SER A 196 -16.46 10.55 2.37
CA SER A 196 -16.59 11.48 1.25
C SER A 196 -15.68 11.04 0.09
N PHE A 197 -15.70 11.75 -1.02
CA PHE A 197 -14.86 11.45 -2.20
C PHE A 197 -13.39 11.31 -1.86
N ASP A 198 -12.82 12.28 -1.14
CA ASP A 198 -11.42 12.28 -0.72
C ASP A 198 -11.13 11.23 0.35
N LYS A 199 -12.04 11.08 1.34
CA LYS A 199 -11.88 10.09 2.41
C LYS A 199 -11.94 8.67 1.89
N CYS A 200 -12.79 8.38 0.92
CA CYS A 200 -12.89 7.07 0.28
C CYS A 200 -11.54 6.65 -0.35
N ALA A 201 -10.92 7.55 -1.11
CA ALA A 201 -9.59 7.31 -1.69
C ALA A 201 -8.50 7.09 -0.62
N ALA A 202 -8.52 7.91 0.44
CA ALA A 202 -7.59 7.78 1.57
C ALA A 202 -7.76 6.44 2.32
N LEU A 203 -9.01 5.99 2.51
CA LEU A 203 -9.32 4.68 3.09
C LEU A 203 -8.75 3.53 2.28
N ALA A 204 -8.92 3.57 0.95
CA ALA A 204 -8.37 2.54 0.07
C ALA A 204 -6.84 2.44 0.19
N LYS A 205 -6.16 3.57 0.30
CA LYS A 205 -4.71 3.60 0.51
C LYS A 205 -4.32 3.12 1.91
N LYS A 206 -5.06 3.51 2.94
CA LYS A 206 -4.86 3.03 4.32
C LYS A 206 -5.06 1.52 4.42
N ALA A 207 -6.04 0.96 3.72
CA ALA A 207 -6.32 -0.47 3.73
C ALA A 207 -5.10 -1.32 3.31
N LEU A 208 -4.22 -0.82 2.43
CA LEU A 208 -2.97 -1.49 2.05
C LEU A 208 -1.94 -1.59 3.17
N LEU A 209 -2.12 -0.87 4.29
CA LEU A 209 -1.22 -0.94 5.44
C LEU A 209 -1.55 -2.10 6.37
N ARG A 210 -2.78 -2.64 6.30
CA ARG A 210 -3.19 -3.77 7.15
C ARG A 210 -2.46 -5.04 6.70
N PRO A 211 -1.94 -5.84 7.66
CA PRO A 211 -1.36 -7.15 7.35
C PRO A 211 -2.37 -8.08 6.67
N LEU A 212 -1.91 -8.83 5.66
CA LEU A 212 -2.78 -9.72 4.86
C LEU A 212 -3.33 -10.92 5.66
N ASP A 213 -2.70 -11.27 6.75
CA ASP A 213 -3.12 -12.31 7.70
C ASP A 213 -4.11 -11.79 8.76
N GLN A 214 -4.47 -10.50 8.70
CA GLN A 214 -5.43 -9.87 9.61
C GLN A 214 -6.70 -9.49 8.83
N PRO A 215 -7.78 -10.30 8.90
CA PRO A 215 -9.06 -9.96 8.27
C PRO A 215 -9.66 -8.70 8.91
N ASN A 216 -10.63 -8.09 8.24
CA ASN A 216 -11.38 -6.98 8.83
C ASN A 216 -11.99 -7.37 10.17
N ALA A 217 -11.95 -6.47 11.15
CA ALA A 217 -12.51 -6.71 12.48
C ALA A 217 -14.04 -6.91 12.46
N ASP A 218 -14.73 -6.32 11.46
CA ASP A 218 -16.15 -6.57 11.21
C ASP A 218 -16.33 -7.85 10.38
N PRO A 219 -17.00 -8.89 10.90
CA PRO A 219 -17.19 -10.16 10.18
C PRO A 219 -17.88 -10.03 8.82
N TYR A 220 -18.75 -9.03 8.65
CA TYR A 220 -19.40 -8.74 7.37
C TYR A 220 -18.38 -8.35 6.29
N TYR A 221 -17.47 -7.43 6.61
CA TYR A 221 -16.42 -7.02 5.69
C TYR A 221 -15.34 -8.08 5.53
N ALA A 222 -15.01 -8.84 6.57
CA ALA A 222 -14.09 -9.98 6.46
C ALA A 222 -14.62 -11.04 5.47
N ALA A 223 -15.93 -11.33 5.50
CA ALA A 223 -16.56 -12.22 4.52
C ALA A 223 -16.51 -11.64 3.11
N LEU A 224 -16.73 -10.34 2.94
CA LEU A 224 -16.67 -9.66 1.65
C LEU A 224 -15.23 -9.63 1.09
N GLU A 225 -14.21 -9.43 1.93
CA GLU A 225 -12.79 -9.53 1.55
C GLU A 225 -12.48 -10.90 0.95
N LYS A 226 -12.92 -11.97 1.63
CA LYS A 226 -12.72 -13.33 1.16
C LYS A 226 -13.46 -13.60 -0.16
N GLU A 227 -14.71 -13.21 -0.25
CA GLU A 227 -15.51 -13.38 -1.47
C GLU A 227 -14.88 -12.67 -2.68
N LEU A 228 -14.39 -11.43 -2.48
CA LEU A 228 -13.71 -10.67 -3.52
C LEU A 228 -12.39 -11.32 -3.91
N LEU A 229 -11.60 -11.80 -2.96
CA LEU A 229 -10.34 -12.50 -3.23
C LEU A 229 -10.58 -13.75 -4.08
N ASP A 230 -11.56 -14.57 -3.71
CA ASP A 230 -11.92 -15.79 -4.46
C ASP A 230 -12.38 -15.43 -5.89
N ALA A 231 -13.23 -14.41 -6.04
CA ALA A 231 -13.73 -13.95 -7.34
C ALA A 231 -12.65 -13.37 -8.25
N ILE A 232 -11.66 -12.66 -7.68
CA ILE A 232 -10.54 -12.10 -8.44
C ILE A 232 -9.58 -13.22 -8.86
N ASN A 233 -9.29 -14.18 -8.00
CA ASN A 233 -8.44 -15.32 -8.35
C ASN A 233 -9.08 -16.21 -9.42
N ALA A 234 -10.40 -16.33 -9.44
CA ALA A 234 -11.13 -17.02 -10.51
C ALA A 234 -10.99 -16.35 -11.90
N THR A 235 -10.48 -15.12 -12.00
CA THR A 235 -10.21 -14.47 -13.30
C THR A 235 -9.06 -15.13 -14.07
N GLY A 236 -8.13 -15.77 -13.37
CA GLY A 236 -7.04 -16.54 -13.97
C GLY A 236 -5.96 -15.69 -14.65
N PHE A 237 -5.86 -14.37 -14.40
CA PHE A 237 -4.74 -13.58 -14.93
C PHE A 237 -3.39 -14.11 -14.46
N GLY A 238 -3.31 -14.57 -13.20
CA GLY A 238 -2.15 -15.23 -12.65
C GLY A 238 -0.91 -14.35 -12.45
N PRO A 239 0.18 -14.91 -11.92
CA PRO A 239 1.43 -14.20 -11.68
C PRO A 239 1.96 -13.56 -12.96
N GLN A 240 2.27 -12.27 -12.89
CA GLN A 240 2.77 -11.42 -13.99
C GLN A 240 1.89 -11.44 -15.27
N GLY A 241 0.63 -11.91 -15.16
CA GLY A 241 -0.31 -12.01 -16.27
C GLY A 241 -0.08 -13.22 -17.20
N PHE A 242 0.71 -14.20 -16.78
CA PHE A 242 0.99 -15.42 -17.55
C PHE A 242 -0.02 -16.55 -17.33
N GLY A 243 -1.15 -16.26 -16.70
CA GLY A 243 -2.14 -17.26 -16.30
C GLY A 243 -1.78 -17.90 -14.97
N GLY A 244 -2.72 -18.63 -14.38
CA GLY A 244 -2.54 -19.31 -13.10
C GLY A 244 -3.64 -19.01 -12.09
N ALA A 245 -3.56 -19.67 -10.94
CA ALA A 245 -4.59 -19.61 -9.90
C ALA A 245 -4.52 -18.35 -9.04
N THR A 246 -3.33 -17.69 -8.94
CA THR A 246 -3.13 -16.56 -8.03
C THR A 246 -2.99 -15.24 -8.80
N THR A 247 -4.07 -14.51 -8.92
CA THR A 247 -4.10 -13.13 -9.46
C THR A 247 -3.91 -12.10 -8.33
N CYS A 248 -4.42 -12.40 -7.13
CA CYS A 248 -4.44 -11.52 -5.96
C CYS A 248 -3.99 -12.29 -4.72
N LEU A 249 -3.14 -11.66 -3.90
CA LEU A 249 -2.65 -12.19 -2.62
C LEU A 249 -3.59 -11.86 -1.46
N GLY A 250 -4.29 -10.73 -1.52
CA GLY A 250 -5.15 -10.28 -0.46
C GLY A 250 -6.00 -9.07 -0.84
N VAL A 251 -7.15 -8.99 -0.20
CA VAL A 251 -8.09 -7.87 -0.29
C VAL A 251 -8.30 -7.34 1.12
N CYS A 252 -8.07 -6.04 1.31
CA CYS A 252 -8.30 -5.34 2.57
C CYS A 252 -9.33 -4.24 2.37
N ILE A 253 -10.39 -4.22 3.18
CA ILE A 253 -11.46 -3.21 3.14
C ILE A 253 -11.38 -2.32 4.38
N GLU A 254 -11.44 -1.02 4.18
CA GLU A 254 -11.67 -0.04 5.23
C GLU A 254 -12.97 0.72 4.93
N GLN A 255 -13.77 0.98 5.95
CA GLN A 255 -15.06 1.63 5.79
C GLN A 255 -15.24 2.82 6.73
N LEU A 256 -16.03 3.78 6.31
CA LEU A 256 -16.48 4.91 7.11
C LEU A 256 -18.00 5.16 6.88
N PRO A 257 -18.70 5.71 7.89
CA PRO A 257 -20.04 6.25 7.69
C PRO A 257 -20.06 7.24 6.51
N THR A 258 -21.16 7.23 5.76
CA THR A 258 -21.31 8.09 4.58
C THR A 258 -22.68 8.75 4.58
N HIS A 259 -22.88 9.75 3.72
CA HIS A 259 -24.18 10.38 3.54
C HIS A 259 -25.21 9.39 2.97
N VAL A 260 -26.47 9.44 3.44
CA VAL A 260 -27.54 8.50 3.06
C VAL A 260 -27.73 8.35 1.55
N ALA A 261 -27.42 9.39 0.77
CA ALA A 261 -27.56 9.41 -0.69
C ALA A 261 -26.27 9.05 -1.45
N CYS A 262 -25.20 8.64 -0.75
CA CYS A 262 -23.89 8.37 -1.34
C CYS A 262 -23.43 6.94 -1.05
N LEU A 263 -22.67 6.36 -1.99
CA LEU A 263 -21.92 5.14 -1.80
C LEU A 263 -20.58 5.24 -2.57
N PRO A 264 -19.63 6.06 -2.07
CA PRO A 264 -18.30 6.13 -2.69
C PRO A 264 -17.54 4.82 -2.47
N VAL A 265 -16.85 4.37 -3.51
CA VAL A 265 -15.98 3.20 -3.50
C VAL A 265 -14.68 3.52 -4.21
N ALA A 266 -13.57 3.28 -3.53
CA ALA A 266 -12.23 3.39 -4.11
C ALA A 266 -11.50 2.06 -4.03
N VAL A 267 -10.76 1.73 -5.09
CA VAL A 267 -9.89 0.55 -5.16
C VAL A 267 -8.48 1.04 -5.44
N ASN A 268 -7.59 0.92 -4.46
CA ASN A 268 -6.17 1.19 -4.64
C ASN A 268 -5.45 -0.14 -4.90
N VAL A 269 -4.90 -0.26 -6.11
CA VAL A 269 -4.21 -1.48 -6.55
C VAL A 269 -2.74 -1.41 -6.16
N SER A 270 -2.20 -2.48 -5.57
CA SER A 270 -0.77 -2.64 -5.32
C SER A 270 -0.26 -3.93 -5.99
N CYS A 271 1.03 -3.95 -6.35
CA CYS A 271 1.66 -5.12 -6.98
C CYS A 271 2.09 -6.17 -5.94
N HIS A 272 2.71 -7.26 -6.38
CA HIS A 272 3.27 -8.29 -5.50
C HIS A 272 4.33 -7.75 -4.52
N VAL A 273 4.94 -6.60 -4.82
CA VAL A 273 5.83 -5.88 -3.91
C VAL A 273 5.01 -4.86 -3.09
N THR A 274 3.95 -5.31 -2.44
CA THR A 274 3.23 -4.49 -1.45
C THR A 274 4.07 -4.40 -0.20
N ARG A 275 4.72 -3.26 -0.01
CA ARG A 275 5.77 -3.06 0.98
C ARG A 275 5.41 -1.96 1.95
N ARG A 276 5.79 -2.16 3.20
CA ARG A 276 5.66 -1.19 4.28
C ARG A 276 6.64 -1.52 5.39
N ALA A 277 7.04 -0.49 6.12
CA ALA A 277 7.81 -0.63 7.34
C ALA A 277 7.33 0.39 8.37
N SER A 278 7.33 0.03 9.64
CA SER A 278 6.85 0.89 10.72
C SER A 278 7.85 0.93 11.87
N ALA A 279 7.85 2.07 12.58
CA ALA A 279 8.57 2.26 13.83
C ALA A 279 7.80 3.20 14.75
N GLU A 280 8.03 3.10 16.05
CA GLU A 280 7.63 4.08 17.06
C GLU A 280 8.84 4.97 17.38
N VAL A 281 8.59 6.26 17.51
CA VAL A 281 9.62 7.29 17.77
C VAL A 281 9.37 7.90 19.13
#